data_54ffba5598bb43f5a017a6493cd7787a
#
_entry.id   54ffba5598bb43f5a017a6493cd7787a
#
_cell.length_a   1.000
_cell.length_b   1.000
_cell.length_c   1.000
_cell.angle_alpha   90.00
_cell.angle_beta   90.00
_cell.angle_gamma   90.00
#
_symmetry.space_group_name_H-M   'P 1'
#
loop_
_entity.id
_entity.type
_entity.pdbx_description
1 polymer ?
#
loop_
_entity_poly.entity_id
_entity_poly.type
_entity_poly.pdbx_seq_one_letter_code
_entity_poly.pdbx_strand_id
1 'polypeptide(L)'
;MGNHFDKVRLKKVEIILGPTGVGKTEFAIKKALEYGSPVISCDSRQIFKEMTIGTAVPDASQLAAVKHYFIHSNSVGEDYTAGRYEIEAHRLVKELLEMGHERLVMCGGSGFYIDAFVNGLDDFPPADQKLRAELTARLREEGVGALAEELRALDPESCEVIDLSNGQRVLRALEVCLMTGRKFSSFKTSPKRSHDFRIEKIGLMRPKEKLYSRIDARVLKMIDEGLVEEVRGLIPLRDRPALQTVGYKEIFAWFDYLDGKVSTEGWGPTSPGDGPVTTLERAIELIQRNSRRYAKRQLSYWRRDKSIVWVENI
;
A
#
# COMPACT_ATOMS: atom_id res chain seq x y z
N MET A 1 -37.65 -39.86 -7.43
CA MET A 1 -36.33 -39.70 -6.79
C MET A 1 -35.69 -38.44 -7.37
N GLY A 2 -35.88 -37.34 -6.70
CA GLY A 2 -35.36 -36.03 -7.15
C GLY A 2 -33.92 -35.89 -6.72
N ASN A 3 -33.03 -35.72 -7.70
CA ASN A 3 -31.64 -35.36 -7.46
C ASN A 3 -31.59 -33.92 -6.95
N HIS A 4 -31.59 -33.74 -5.65
CA HIS A 4 -31.21 -32.52 -4.97
C HIS A 4 -29.67 -32.49 -4.92
N PHE A 5 -29.04 -32.18 -6.04
CA PHE A 5 -27.69 -31.60 -5.97
C PHE A 5 -27.85 -30.19 -5.46
N ASP A 6 -27.81 -30.01 -4.14
CA ASP A 6 -27.51 -28.75 -3.53
C ASP A 6 -26.17 -28.31 -4.12
N LYS A 7 -26.20 -27.38 -5.09
CA LYS A 7 -25.02 -26.64 -5.51
C LYS A 7 -24.54 -25.89 -4.27
N VAL A 8 -23.59 -26.48 -3.56
CA VAL A 8 -22.87 -25.76 -2.50
C VAL A 8 -22.44 -24.43 -3.10
N ARG A 9 -23.15 -23.38 -2.72
CA ARG A 9 -22.89 -22.03 -3.20
C ARG A 9 -21.58 -21.58 -2.56
N LEU A 10 -20.47 -21.70 -3.30
CA LEU A 10 -19.16 -21.27 -2.80
C LEU A 10 -19.25 -19.82 -2.33
N LYS A 11 -18.90 -19.60 -1.07
CA LYS A 11 -18.79 -18.29 -0.47
C LYS A 11 -17.82 -17.43 -1.29
N LYS A 12 -18.00 -16.11 -1.33
CA LYS A 12 -17.23 -15.20 -2.19
C LYS A 12 -16.58 -14.08 -1.41
N VAL A 13 -15.36 -13.73 -1.82
CA VAL A 13 -14.70 -12.49 -1.46
C VAL A 13 -14.51 -11.65 -2.72
N GLU A 14 -15.17 -10.51 -2.77
CA GLU A 14 -15.09 -9.55 -3.87
C GLU A 14 -14.08 -8.46 -3.53
N ILE A 15 -12.99 -8.39 -4.28
CA ILE A 15 -11.90 -7.43 -4.06
C ILE A 15 -12.06 -6.26 -5.03
N ILE A 16 -12.40 -5.09 -4.48
CA ILE A 16 -12.54 -3.84 -5.22
C ILE A 16 -11.21 -3.12 -5.17
N LEU A 17 -10.56 -3.03 -6.31
CA LEU A 17 -9.25 -2.43 -6.47
C LEU A 17 -9.25 -1.34 -7.55
N GLY A 18 -8.17 -0.56 -7.62
CA GLY A 18 -8.06 0.53 -8.60
C GLY A 18 -7.21 1.67 -8.05
N PRO A 19 -6.86 2.65 -8.89
CA PRO A 19 -5.99 3.74 -8.51
C PRO A 19 -6.60 4.62 -7.43
N THR A 20 -5.73 5.36 -6.73
CA THR A 20 -6.20 6.40 -5.83
C THR A 20 -7.05 7.42 -6.58
N GLY A 21 -8.11 7.95 -5.96
CA GLY A 21 -9.03 8.92 -6.58
C GLY A 21 -10.11 8.34 -7.50
N VAL A 22 -10.13 7.02 -7.76
CA VAL A 22 -11.08 6.40 -8.71
C VAL A 22 -12.51 6.24 -8.15
N GLY A 23 -12.71 6.30 -6.82
CA GLY A 23 -14.03 6.13 -6.17
C GLY A 23 -14.26 4.73 -5.60
N LYS A 24 -13.20 4.03 -5.18
CA LYS A 24 -13.32 2.68 -4.60
C LYS A 24 -14.20 2.62 -3.38
N THR A 25 -14.08 3.59 -2.47
CA THR A 25 -14.79 3.60 -1.18
C THR A 25 -16.30 3.63 -1.38
N GLU A 26 -16.80 4.55 -2.18
CA GLU A 26 -18.25 4.66 -2.48
C GLU A 26 -18.78 3.38 -3.13
N PHE A 27 -18.02 2.83 -4.09
CA PHE A 27 -18.40 1.60 -4.76
C PHE A 27 -18.41 0.39 -3.80
N ALA A 28 -17.41 0.29 -2.91
CA ALA A 28 -17.31 -0.78 -1.91
C ALA A 28 -18.45 -0.71 -0.89
N ILE A 29 -18.78 0.48 -0.39
CA ILE A 29 -19.89 0.69 0.54
C ILE A 29 -21.21 0.28 -0.11
N LYS A 30 -21.46 0.70 -1.36
CA LYS A 30 -22.65 0.28 -2.11
C LYS A 30 -22.77 -1.23 -2.20
N LYS A 31 -21.68 -1.92 -2.53
CA LYS A 31 -21.63 -3.38 -2.62
C LYS A 31 -21.79 -4.05 -1.25
N ALA A 32 -21.18 -3.51 -0.23
CA ALA A 32 -21.29 -4.02 1.13
C ALA A 32 -22.74 -3.94 1.66
N LEU A 33 -23.43 -2.83 1.41
CA LEU A 33 -24.86 -2.67 1.74
C LEU A 33 -25.74 -3.66 0.96
N GLU A 34 -25.46 -3.86 -0.35
CA GLU A 34 -26.18 -4.84 -1.19
C GLU A 34 -26.05 -6.28 -0.65
N TYR A 35 -24.88 -6.63 -0.09
CA TYR A 35 -24.59 -7.99 0.38
C TYR A 35 -24.82 -8.21 1.88
N GLY A 36 -25.15 -7.16 2.63
CA GLY A 36 -25.14 -7.22 4.10
C GLY A 36 -23.76 -7.53 4.67
N SER A 37 -22.70 -7.08 4.00
CA SER A 37 -21.31 -7.38 4.32
C SER A 37 -20.65 -6.17 4.97
N PRO A 38 -19.67 -6.37 5.86
CA PRO A 38 -18.70 -5.32 6.18
C PRO A 38 -17.77 -5.04 5.00
N VAL A 39 -17.02 -3.93 5.09
CA VAL A 39 -15.88 -3.64 4.22
C VAL A 39 -14.57 -4.01 4.92
N ILE A 40 -13.74 -4.77 4.26
CA ILE A 40 -12.40 -5.15 4.73
C ILE A 40 -11.39 -4.30 3.96
N SER A 41 -10.75 -3.32 4.62
CA SER A 41 -9.76 -2.47 3.95
C SER A 41 -8.48 -3.26 3.64
N CYS A 42 -7.98 -3.13 2.41
CA CYS A 42 -6.66 -3.58 1.99
C CYS A 42 -5.77 -2.38 1.59
N ASP A 43 -5.85 -1.31 2.35
CA ASP A 43 -4.98 -0.14 2.22
C ASP A 43 -3.92 -0.14 3.32
N SER A 44 -2.65 -0.14 2.93
CA SER A 44 -1.51 -0.25 3.84
C SER A 44 -1.22 1.04 4.63
N ARG A 45 -2.03 2.08 4.47
CA ARG A 45 -1.88 3.35 5.18
C ARG A 45 -3.08 3.69 6.04
N GLN A 46 -4.30 3.43 5.58
CA GLN A 46 -5.53 3.66 6.35
C GLN A 46 -5.64 2.82 7.64
N ILE A 47 -4.79 1.81 7.77
CA ILE A 47 -4.72 0.96 8.97
C ILE A 47 -4.19 1.71 10.19
N PHE A 48 -3.43 2.81 9.99
CA PHE A 48 -2.79 3.56 11.07
C PHE A 48 -3.69 4.67 11.61
N LYS A 49 -3.85 4.71 12.95
CA LYS A 49 -4.74 5.63 13.67
C LYS A 49 -4.40 7.09 13.46
N GLU A 50 -3.11 7.38 13.35
CA GLU A 50 -2.59 8.73 13.26
C GLU A 50 -2.59 9.29 11.83
N MET A 51 -2.99 8.47 10.84
CA MET A 51 -2.93 8.80 9.41
C MET A 51 -4.36 8.83 8.83
N THR A 52 -5.06 9.92 9.03
CA THR A 52 -6.49 10.05 8.64
C THR A 52 -6.66 10.82 7.33
N ILE A 53 -6.25 12.08 7.33
CA ILE A 53 -6.48 13.00 6.21
C ILE A 53 -5.62 12.61 5.01
N GLY A 54 -4.32 12.49 5.20
CA GLY A 54 -3.37 12.20 4.12
C GLY A 54 -3.55 10.82 3.47
N THR A 55 -4.28 9.91 4.12
CA THR A 55 -4.61 8.57 3.59
C THR A 55 -6.01 8.48 3.00
N ALA A 56 -6.80 9.55 3.12
CA ALA A 56 -8.21 9.58 2.71
C ALA A 56 -9.02 8.44 3.34
N VAL A 57 -8.94 8.30 4.65
CA VAL A 57 -9.81 7.40 5.42
C VAL A 57 -11.27 7.75 5.12
N PRO A 58 -12.18 6.77 5.01
CA PRO A 58 -13.59 7.03 4.85
C PRO A 58 -14.11 8.01 5.92
N ASP A 59 -14.95 8.95 5.52
CA ASP A 59 -15.52 9.92 6.45
C ASP A 59 -16.50 9.29 7.46
N ALA A 60 -16.91 10.08 8.46
CA ALA A 60 -17.79 9.61 9.54
C ALA A 60 -19.11 9.03 9.01
N SER A 61 -19.69 9.61 7.95
CA SER A 61 -20.92 9.13 7.34
C SER A 61 -20.73 7.78 6.64
N GLN A 62 -19.60 7.61 5.97
CA GLN A 62 -19.21 6.37 5.30
C GLN A 62 -18.90 5.25 6.30
N LEU A 63 -18.21 5.57 7.39
CA LEU A 63 -17.92 4.62 8.47
C LEU A 63 -19.18 4.21 9.25
N ALA A 64 -20.14 5.12 9.41
CA ALA A 64 -21.43 4.82 10.04
C ALA A 64 -22.35 3.97 9.16
N ALA A 65 -22.25 4.10 7.83
CA ALA A 65 -23.09 3.36 6.89
C ALA A 65 -22.80 1.85 6.88
N VAL A 66 -21.53 1.46 7.03
CA VAL A 66 -21.08 0.07 6.99
C VAL A 66 -19.89 -0.12 7.91
N LYS A 67 -19.83 -1.25 8.62
CA LYS A 67 -18.66 -1.59 9.43
C LYS A 67 -17.43 -1.77 8.54
N HIS A 68 -16.32 -1.12 8.91
CA HIS A 68 -15.03 -1.26 8.26
C HIS A 68 -14.03 -1.96 9.19
N TYR A 69 -13.25 -2.88 8.62
CA TYR A 69 -12.12 -3.54 9.28
C TYR A 69 -10.81 -3.03 8.68
N PHE A 70 -9.75 -3.03 9.46
CA PHE A 70 -8.41 -2.54 9.10
C PHE A 70 -8.37 -1.04 8.74
N ILE A 71 -9.27 -0.28 9.34
CA ILE A 71 -9.21 1.18 9.39
C ILE A 71 -8.85 1.57 10.83
N HIS A 72 -7.81 2.39 11.01
CA HIS A 72 -7.35 2.87 12.33
C HIS A 72 -7.17 1.76 13.39
N SER A 73 -6.75 0.58 12.98
CA SER A 73 -6.60 -0.57 13.89
C SER A 73 -5.23 -0.64 14.55
N ASN A 74 -4.21 0.04 14.01
CA ASN A 74 -2.83 -0.02 14.49
C ASN A 74 -2.25 1.38 14.67
N SER A 75 -1.17 1.50 15.47
CA SER A 75 -0.40 2.74 15.58
C SER A 75 0.75 2.77 14.57
N VAL A 76 1.09 3.97 14.07
CA VAL A 76 2.31 4.22 13.26
C VAL A 76 3.58 3.78 14.01
N GLY A 77 3.56 3.79 15.34
CA GLY A 77 4.67 3.31 16.18
C GLY A 77 4.91 1.79 16.09
N GLU A 78 3.94 1.03 15.60
CA GLU A 78 4.01 -0.42 15.47
C GLU A 78 4.48 -0.83 14.06
N ASP A 79 5.21 -1.95 13.99
CA ASP A 79 5.53 -2.56 12.69
C ASP A 79 4.32 -3.37 12.20
N TYR A 80 3.81 -2.99 11.04
CA TYR A 80 2.72 -3.70 10.37
C TYR A 80 3.10 -4.08 8.94
N THR A 81 3.24 -5.38 8.73
CA THR A 81 3.75 -5.94 7.47
C THR A 81 2.62 -6.55 6.62
N ALA A 82 2.89 -6.79 5.34
CA ALA A 82 1.96 -7.51 4.47
C ALA A 82 1.72 -8.96 4.93
N GLY A 83 2.72 -9.60 5.55
CA GLY A 83 2.54 -10.95 6.13
C GLY A 83 1.60 -10.94 7.34
N ARG A 84 1.73 -9.93 8.22
CA ARG A 84 0.78 -9.76 9.33
C ARG A 84 -0.63 -9.49 8.81
N TYR A 85 -0.77 -8.61 7.81
CA TYR A 85 -2.05 -8.35 7.15
C TYR A 85 -2.65 -9.63 6.55
N GLU A 86 -1.87 -10.41 5.84
CA GLU A 86 -2.29 -11.69 5.24
C GLU A 86 -2.93 -12.61 6.28
N ILE A 87 -2.23 -12.86 7.38
CA ILE A 87 -2.69 -13.75 8.47
C ILE A 87 -3.98 -13.21 9.10
N GLU A 88 -4.01 -11.93 9.47
CA GLU A 88 -5.14 -11.30 10.12
C GLU A 88 -6.36 -11.19 9.19
N ALA A 89 -6.16 -10.88 7.90
CA ALA A 89 -7.24 -10.77 6.93
C ALA A 89 -7.86 -12.15 6.63
N HIS A 90 -7.06 -13.21 6.53
CA HIS A 90 -7.58 -14.57 6.37
C HIS A 90 -8.39 -15.03 7.58
N ARG A 91 -7.88 -14.78 8.80
CA ARG A 91 -8.63 -15.09 10.02
C ARG A 91 -9.96 -14.37 10.04
N LEU A 92 -9.97 -13.05 9.77
CA LEU A 92 -11.19 -12.26 9.74
C LEU A 92 -12.19 -12.74 8.68
N VAL A 93 -11.72 -13.03 7.47
CA VAL A 93 -12.58 -13.55 6.38
C VAL A 93 -13.21 -14.87 6.81
N LYS A 94 -12.44 -15.79 7.39
CA LYS A 94 -12.96 -17.07 7.90
C LYS A 94 -14.03 -16.87 8.95
N GLU A 95 -13.78 -16.05 9.96
CA GLU A 95 -14.74 -15.70 11.02
C GLU A 95 -16.04 -15.13 10.45
N LEU A 96 -15.96 -14.18 9.52
CA LEU A 96 -17.15 -13.58 8.90
C LEU A 96 -17.95 -14.58 8.06
N LEU A 97 -17.27 -15.47 7.34
CA LEU A 97 -17.93 -16.53 6.58
C LEU A 97 -18.60 -17.56 7.51
N GLU A 98 -18.01 -17.86 8.67
CA GLU A 98 -18.60 -18.72 9.71
C GLU A 98 -19.81 -18.07 10.37
N MET A 99 -19.83 -16.74 10.52
CA MET A 99 -20.98 -15.95 10.99
C MET A 99 -22.16 -15.91 10.00
N GLY A 100 -22.03 -16.51 8.82
CA GLY A 100 -23.10 -16.62 7.85
C GLY A 100 -23.05 -15.66 6.68
N HIS A 101 -22.00 -14.82 6.57
CA HIS A 101 -21.84 -14.02 5.36
C HIS A 101 -21.54 -14.93 4.16
N GLU A 102 -22.30 -14.80 3.09
CA GLU A 102 -22.05 -15.53 1.83
C GLU A 102 -21.11 -14.78 0.89
N ARG A 103 -21.10 -13.44 1.00
CA ARG A 103 -20.27 -12.52 0.21
C ARG A 103 -19.62 -11.50 1.12
N LEU A 104 -18.33 -11.30 0.91
CA LEU A 104 -17.56 -10.27 1.62
C LEU A 104 -16.95 -9.30 0.63
N VAL A 105 -16.82 -8.04 1.06
CA VAL A 105 -16.24 -6.97 0.26
C VAL A 105 -14.89 -6.58 0.84
N MET A 106 -13.83 -6.72 0.05
CA MET A 106 -12.53 -6.13 0.33
C MET A 106 -12.31 -4.91 -0.55
N CYS A 107 -11.66 -3.87 -0.03
CA CYS A 107 -11.46 -2.62 -0.76
C CYS A 107 -10.10 -2.01 -0.48
N GLY A 108 -9.34 -1.68 -1.52
CA GLY A 108 -8.10 -0.92 -1.31
C GLY A 108 -7.24 -0.73 -2.55
N GLY A 109 -6.11 -0.08 -2.29
CA GLY A 109 -5.15 0.33 -3.32
C GLY A 109 -3.77 -0.32 -3.19
N SER A 110 -3.54 -1.14 -2.16
CA SER A 110 -2.22 -1.72 -1.87
C SER A 110 -2.08 -3.07 -2.54
N GLY A 111 -1.52 -3.09 -3.77
CA GLY A 111 -1.37 -4.32 -4.56
C GLY A 111 -0.66 -5.42 -3.79
N PHE A 112 0.39 -5.09 -3.03
CA PHE A 112 1.14 -6.07 -2.25
C PHE A 112 0.31 -6.70 -1.12
N TYR A 113 -0.64 -5.96 -0.48
CA TYR A 113 -1.56 -6.53 0.52
C TYR A 113 -2.58 -7.45 -0.15
N ILE A 114 -3.09 -7.04 -1.30
CA ILE A 114 -4.04 -7.86 -2.09
C ILE A 114 -3.36 -9.15 -2.55
N ASP A 115 -2.13 -9.06 -3.08
CA ASP A 115 -1.41 -10.25 -3.52
C ASP A 115 -1.05 -11.18 -2.37
N ALA A 116 -0.64 -10.63 -1.22
CA ALA A 116 -0.40 -11.42 -0.01
C ALA A 116 -1.65 -12.20 0.41
N PHE A 117 -2.81 -11.55 0.40
CA PHE A 117 -4.08 -12.21 0.71
C PHE A 117 -4.46 -13.27 -0.34
N VAL A 118 -4.32 -12.97 -1.63
CA VAL A 118 -4.79 -13.85 -2.72
C VAL A 118 -3.86 -15.04 -2.96
N ASN A 119 -2.55 -14.78 -2.98
CA ASN A 119 -1.57 -15.77 -3.41
C ASN A 119 -0.76 -16.35 -2.24
N GLY A 120 -0.72 -15.66 -1.10
CA GLY A 120 0.25 -15.88 -0.04
C GLY A 120 1.55 -15.12 -0.30
N LEU A 121 2.44 -15.17 0.64
CA LEU A 121 3.79 -14.63 0.53
C LEU A 121 4.82 -15.75 0.55
N ASP A 122 5.96 -15.50 -0.09
CA ASP A 122 7.13 -16.34 0.04
C ASP A 122 7.61 -16.37 1.50
N ASP A 123 8.08 -17.52 1.96
CA ASP A 123 8.56 -17.72 3.33
C ASP A 123 9.96 -17.13 3.53
N PHE A 124 10.03 -15.81 3.55
CA PHE A 124 11.26 -15.10 3.86
C PHE A 124 11.49 -15.03 5.37
N PRO A 125 12.76 -15.14 5.81
CA PRO A 125 13.08 -14.96 7.21
C PRO A 125 12.65 -13.57 7.71
N PRO A 126 12.30 -13.43 9.01
CA PRO A 126 12.00 -12.12 9.57
C PRO A 126 13.20 -11.17 9.44
N ALA A 127 12.93 -9.87 9.44
CA ALA A 127 13.99 -8.89 9.32
C ALA A 127 14.88 -8.87 10.57
N ASP A 128 16.18 -8.80 10.38
CA ASP A 128 17.13 -8.48 11.43
C ASP A 128 17.23 -6.96 11.58
N GLN A 129 16.73 -6.44 12.70
CA GLN A 129 16.66 -4.99 12.93
C GLN A 129 18.03 -4.32 12.96
N LYS A 130 19.06 -5.02 13.47
CA LYS A 130 20.43 -4.49 13.54
C LYS A 130 21.05 -4.41 12.15
N LEU A 131 21.02 -5.51 11.41
CA LEU A 131 21.54 -5.56 10.03
C LEU A 131 20.78 -4.58 9.13
N ARG A 132 19.45 -4.48 9.30
CA ARG A 132 18.64 -3.52 8.54
C ARG A 132 19.02 -2.07 8.82
N ALA A 133 19.29 -1.71 10.07
CA ALA A 133 19.76 -0.38 10.42
C ALA A 133 21.13 -0.08 9.78
N GLU A 134 22.05 -1.03 9.82
CA GLU A 134 23.37 -0.93 9.17
C GLU A 134 23.23 -0.77 7.65
N LEU A 135 22.48 -1.61 6.98
CA LEU A 135 22.26 -1.51 5.54
C LEU A 135 21.53 -0.24 5.14
N THR A 136 20.65 0.29 6.02
CA THR A 136 20.00 1.57 5.79
C THR A 136 20.98 2.73 5.88
N ALA A 137 21.93 2.72 6.81
CA ALA A 137 22.99 3.70 6.90
C ALA A 137 23.87 3.64 5.64
N ARG A 138 24.35 2.46 5.27
CA ARG A 138 25.13 2.25 4.04
C ARG A 138 24.40 2.72 2.78
N LEU A 139 23.10 2.46 2.67
CA LEU A 139 22.29 2.92 1.55
C LEU A 139 22.25 4.45 1.45
N ARG A 140 22.30 5.16 2.58
CA ARG A 140 22.38 6.64 2.64
C ARG A 140 23.75 7.17 2.26
N GLU A 141 24.81 6.51 2.72
CA GLU A 141 26.20 6.96 2.56
C GLU A 141 26.79 6.55 1.21
N GLU A 142 26.59 5.29 0.81
CA GLU A 142 27.23 4.69 -0.37
C GLU A 142 26.29 4.74 -1.62
N GLY A 143 24.99 4.94 -1.40
CA GLY A 143 23.96 4.91 -2.45
C GLY A 143 23.53 3.48 -2.82
N VAL A 144 22.46 3.41 -3.61
CA VAL A 144 21.87 2.12 -4.03
C VAL A 144 22.80 1.30 -4.92
N GLY A 145 23.67 1.96 -5.69
CA GLY A 145 24.60 1.29 -6.61
C GLY A 145 25.56 0.34 -5.89
N ALA A 146 26.18 0.80 -4.79
CA ALA A 146 27.10 -0.04 -4.02
C ALA A 146 26.44 -1.31 -3.47
N LEU A 147 25.24 -1.17 -2.88
CA LEU A 147 24.48 -2.29 -2.37
C LEU A 147 24.01 -3.24 -3.50
N ALA A 148 23.69 -2.70 -4.66
CA ALA A 148 23.30 -3.50 -5.82
C ALA A 148 24.48 -4.33 -6.39
N GLU A 149 25.70 -3.81 -6.38
CA GLU A 149 26.90 -4.55 -6.77
C GLU A 149 27.18 -5.71 -5.79
N GLU A 150 27.05 -5.46 -4.49
CA GLU A 150 27.20 -6.52 -3.49
C GLU A 150 26.12 -7.60 -3.65
N LEU A 151 24.87 -7.19 -3.87
CA LEU A 151 23.78 -8.13 -4.16
C LEU A 151 24.06 -8.96 -5.43
N ARG A 152 24.63 -8.34 -6.47
CA ARG A 152 24.98 -9.04 -7.73
C ARG A 152 26.03 -10.12 -7.52
N ALA A 153 26.97 -9.89 -6.60
CA ALA A 153 27.95 -10.90 -6.24
C ALA A 153 27.34 -12.09 -5.48
N LEU A 154 26.33 -11.84 -4.64
CA LEU A 154 25.68 -12.87 -3.81
C LEU A 154 24.53 -13.59 -4.52
N ASP A 155 23.74 -12.86 -5.30
CA ASP A 155 22.54 -13.36 -5.98
C ASP A 155 22.28 -12.63 -7.32
N PRO A 156 23.02 -12.98 -8.39
CA PRO A 156 22.83 -12.36 -9.69
C PRO A 156 21.41 -12.57 -10.26
N GLU A 157 20.77 -13.70 -9.96
CA GLU A 157 19.42 -14.03 -10.43
C GLU A 157 18.37 -13.03 -9.89
N SER A 158 18.52 -12.60 -8.65
CA SER A 158 17.65 -11.54 -8.09
C SER A 158 17.83 -10.22 -8.81
N CYS A 159 19.03 -9.89 -9.26
CA CYS A 159 19.32 -8.63 -9.95
C CYS A 159 18.65 -8.53 -11.33
N GLU A 160 18.29 -9.65 -11.96
CA GLU A 160 17.56 -9.67 -13.23
C GLU A 160 16.07 -9.33 -13.09
N VAL A 161 15.50 -9.52 -11.88
CA VAL A 161 14.04 -9.41 -11.66
C VAL A 161 13.64 -8.29 -10.75
N ILE A 162 14.51 -7.81 -9.87
CA ILE A 162 14.22 -6.67 -9.01
C ILE A 162 14.65 -5.36 -9.65
N ASP A 163 13.92 -4.29 -9.32
CA ASP A 163 14.31 -2.93 -9.72
C ASP A 163 15.50 -2.48 -8.87
N LEU A 164 16.70 -2.49 -9.44
CA LEU A 164 17.94 -2.11 -8.77
C LEU A 164 18.03 -0.62 -8.45
N SER A 165 17.17 0.22 -9.01
CA SER A 165 17.05 1.63 -8.60
C SER A 165 16.25 1.81 -7.30
N ASN A 166 15.55 0.75 -6.86
CA ASN A 166 14.76 0.76 -5.65
C ASN A 166 15.58 0.30 -4.43
N GLY A 167 16.14 1.25 -3.68
CA GLY A 167 16.99 0.99 -2.53
C GLY A 167 16.38 0.04 -1.49
N GLN A 168 15.06 0.13 -1.25
CA GLN A 168 14.39 -0.76 -0.27
C GLN A 168 14.32 -2.21 -0.76
N ARG A 169 14.15 -2.44 -2.06
CA ARG A 169 14.17 -3.80 -2.64
C ARG A 169 15.56 -4.39 -2.64
N VAL A 170 16.57 -3.60 -3.02
CA VAL A 170 17.97 -4.01 -2.97
C VAL A 170 18.37 -4.33 -1.54
N LEU A 171 18.07 -3.42 -0.59
CA LEU A 171 18.36 -3.61 0.83
C LEU A 171 17.73 -4.91 1.36
N ARG A 172 16.45 -5.16 1.06
CA ARG A 172 15.78 -6.38 1.54
C ARG A 172 16.38 -7.66 0.95
N ALA A 173 16.73 -7.66 -0.33
CA ALA A 173 17.37 -8.82 -0.96
C ALA A 173 18.75 -9.07 -0.35
N LEU A 174 19.54 -8.03 -0.17
CA LEU A 174 20.86 -8.12 0.44
C LEU A 174 20.78 -8.57 1.91
N GLU A 175 19.86 -8.02 2.70
CA GLU A 175 19.59 -8.42 4.08
C GLU A 175 19.35 -9.94 4.18
N VAL A 176 18.49 -10.49 3.33
CA VAL A 176 18.20 -11.95 3.32
C VAL A 176 19.43 -12.75 2.95
N CYS A 177 20.21 -12.33 1.96
CA CYS A 177 21.44 -13.02 1.59
C CYS A 177 22.45 -13.05 2.72
N LEU A 178 22.69 -11.91 3.37
CA LEU A 178 23.65 -11.78 4.45
C LEU A 178 23.25 -12.54 5.73
N MET A 179 21.95 -12.48 6.08
CA MET A 179 21.42 -13.19 7.25
C MET A 179 21.49 -14.71 7.11
N THR A 180 21.19 -15.21 5.93
CA THR A 180 20.94 -16.65 5.73
C THR A 180 22.09 -17.38 5.06
N GLY A 181 23.01 -16.65 4.45
CA GLY A 181 24.04 -17.25 3.57
C GLY A 181 23.46 -17.88 2.29
N ARG A 182 22.16 -17.65 1.99
CA ARG A 182 21.45 -18.21 0.83
C ARG A 182 21.02 -17.09 -0.10
N LYS A 183 20.89 -17.41 -1.38
CA LYS A 183 20.35 -16.47 -2.39
C LYS A 183 18.91 -16.03 -2.04
N PHE A 184 18.60 -14.76 -2.16
CA PHE A 184 17.24 -14.26 -2.02
C PHE A 184 16.29 -14.89 -3.05
N SER A 185 16.76 -15.14 -4.27
CA SER A 185 16.03 -15.85 -5.34
C SER A 185 15.55 -17.23 -4.90
N SER A 186 16.34 -17.94 -4.06
CA SER A 186 15.99 -19.29 -3.58
C SER A 186 14.74 -19.33 -2.67
N PHE A 187 14.34 -18.21 -2.10
CA PHE A 187 13.13 -18.09 -1.28
C PHE A 187 11.88 -17.74 -2.11
N LYS A 188 12.05 -17.37 -3.39
CA LYS A 188 10.93 -17.05 -4.28
C LYS A 188 10.28 -18.34 -4.79
N THR A 189 9.36 -18.86 -4.02
CA THR A 189 8.62 -20.10 -4.35
C THR A 189 7.33 -19.81 -5.12
N SER A 190 6.90 -18.55 -5.15
CA SER A 190 5.63 -18.12 -5.75
C SER A 190 4.45 -18.98 -5.27
N PRO A 191 4.18 -19.00 -3.95
CA PRO A 191 3.17 -19.87 -3.39
C PRO A 191 1.81 -19.57 -4.03
N LYS A 192 1.01 -20.61 -4.24
CA LYS A 192 -0.40 -20.47 -4.63
C LYS A 192 -1.24 -20.97 -3.47
N ARG A 193 -1.84 -20.02 -2.76
CA ARG A 193 -2.76 -20.36 -1.68
C ARG A 193 -4.07 -20.88 -2.25
N SER A 194 -4.57 -21.99 -1.70
CA SER A 194 -5.93 -22.44 -1.93
C SER A 194 -6.89 -21.76 -0.93
N HIS A 195 -8.11 -21.51 -1.36
CA HIS A 195 -9.14 -20.87 -0.55
C HIS A 195 -10.41 -21.73 -0.55
N ASP A 196 -11.11 -21.77 0.58
CA ASP A 196 -12.42 -22.42 0.70
C ASP A 196 -13.55 -21.50 0.18
N PHE A 197 -13.20 -20.38 -0.44
CA PHE A 197 -14.09 -19.40 -1.02
C PHE A 197 -13.57 -18.93 -2.37
N ARG A 198 -14.47 -18.40 -3.19
CA ARG A 198 -14.09 -17.83 -4.49
C ARG A 198 -13.65 -16.38 -4.33
N ILE A 199 -12.56 -16.02 -4.97
CA ILE A 199 -12.09 -14.62 -5.06
C ILE A 199 -12.48 -14.06 -6.42
N GLU A 200 -13.14 -12.90 -6.43
CA GLU A 200 -13.45 -12.11 -7.62
C GLU A 200 -12.81 -10.74 -7.50
N LYS A 201 -12.08 -10.30 -8.53
CA LYS A 201 -11.38 -9.01 -8.54
C LYS A 201 -12.09 -8.05 -9.47
N ILE A 202 -12.55 -6.92 -8.95
CA ILE A 202 -13.17 -5.82 -9.71
C ILE A 202 -12.21 -4.64 -9.71
N GLY A 203 -11.68 -4.32 -10.87
CA GLY A 203 -10.82 -3.17 -11.09
C GLY A 203 -11.63 -1.96 -11.51
N LEU A 204 -11.57 -0.87 -10.74
CA LEU A 204 -12.22 0.38 -11.15
C LEU A 204 -11.26 1.23 -11.97
N MET A 205 -11.78 1.80 -13.06
CA MET A 205 -11.05 2.73 -13.92
C MET A 205 -11.86 4.01 -14.17
N ARG A 206 -11.18 5.08 -14.56
CA ARG A 206 -11.74 6.34 -15.04
C ARG A 206 -10.90 6.87 -16.19
N PRO A 207 -11.45 7.69 -17.08
CA PRO A 207 -10.66 8.47 -18.02
C PRO A 207 -9.56 9.25 -17.28
N LYS A 208 -8.36 9.26 -17.85
CA LYS A 208 -7.14 9.79 -17.21
C LYS A 208 -7.32 11.23 -16.70
N GLU A 209 -7.93 12.06 -17.51
CA GLU A 209 -8.15 13.48 -17.22
C GLU A 209 -9.08 13.65 -16.01
N LYS A 210 -10.19 12.91 -15.97
CA LYS A 210 -11.13 12.90 -14.85
C LYS A 210 -10.45 12.37 -13.56
N LEU A 211 -9.65 11.31 -13.68
CA LEU A 211 -8.93 10.75 -12.55
C LEU A 211 -7.93 11.77 -11.96
N TYR A 212 -7.16 12.44 -12.81
CA TYR A 212 -6.15 13.41 -12.40
C TYR A 212 -6.78 14.64 -11.77
N SER A 213 -7.84 15.19 -12.36
CA SER A 213 -8.61 16.29 -11.76
C SER A 213 -9.13 15.95 -10.36
N ARG A 214 -9.67 14.73 -10.16
CA ARG A 214 -10.14 14.27 -8.84
C ARG A 214 -8.99 14.11 -7.84
N ILE A 215 -7.84 13.62 -8.28
CA ILE A 215 -6.64 13.51 -7.43
C ILE A 215 -6.20 14.90 -6.98
N ASP A 216 -6.11 15.86 -7.91
CA ASP A 216 -5.63 17.20 -7.62
C ASP A 216 -6.60 17.96 -6.69
N ALA A 217 -7.90 17.89 -6.96
CA ALA A 217 -8.92 18.47 -6.09
C ALA A 217 -8.92 17.85 -4.69
N ARG A 218 -8.71 16.52 -4.57
CA ARG A 218 -8.63 15.86 -3.28
C ARG A 218 -7.42 16.31 -2.47
N VAL A 219 -6.29 16.59 -3.08
CA VAL A 219 -5.12 17.12 -2.37
C VAL A 219 -5.43 18.49 -1.76
N LEU A 220 -6.09 19.38 -2.51
CA LEU A 220 -6.51 20.68 -1.98
C LEU A 220 -7.46 20.50 -0.80
N LYS A 221 -8.45 19.63 -0.93
CA LYS A 221 -9.37 19.32 0.17
C LYS A 221 -8.63 18.79 1.41
N MET A 222 -7.63 17.93 1.26
CA MET A 222 -6.82 17.45 2.38
C MET A 222 -6.09 18.58 3.10
N ILE A 223 -5.56 19.56 2.36
CA ILE A 223 -4.93 20.75 2.96
C ILE A 223 -5.96 21.56 3.76
N ASP A 224 -7.14 21.81 3.20
CA ASP A 224 -8.22 22.54 3.85
C ASP A 224 -8.72 21.81 5.11
N GLU A 225 -8.70 20.48 5.11
CA GLU A 225 -9.09 19.63 6.24
C GLU A 225 -8.01 19.51 7.33
N GLY A 226 -6.82 20.09 7.15
CA GLY A 226 -5.78 20.16 8.17
C GLY A 226 -4.66 19.12 7.99
N LEU A 227 -4.36 18.68 6.77
CA LEU A 227 -3.24 17.74 6.51
C LEU A 227 -1.90 18.25 7.05
N VAL A 228 -1.66 19.56 7.02
CA VAL A 228 -0.41 20.17 7.53
C VAL A 228 -0.26 19.90 9.02
N GLU A 229 -1.33 20.09 9.79
CA GLU A 229 -1.35 19.86 11.23
C GLU A 229 -1.25 18.37 11.57
N GLU A 230 -1.92 17.51 10.81
CA GLU A 230 -1.76 16.06 10.95
C GLU A 230 -0.29 15.65 10.81
N VAL A 231 0.39 16.13 9.76
CA VAL A 231 1.81 15.83 9.52
C VAL A 231 2.71 16.45 10.59
N ARG A 232 2.39 17.66 11.07
CA ARG A 232 3.12 18.32 12.15
C ARG A 232 3.12 17.49 13.43
N GLY A 233 1.99 16.91 13.79
CA GLY A 233 1.86 16.02 14.94
C GLY A 233 2.68 14.73 14.83
N LEU A 234 3.08 14.36 13.60
CA LEU A 234 3.82 13.15 13.30
C LEU A 234 5.34 13.34 13.15
N ILE A 235 5.85 14.57 13.36
CA ILE A 235 7.31 14.87 13.29
C ILE A 235 8.14 13.89 14.14
N PRO A 236 7.77 13.54 15.39
CA PRO A 236 8.55 12.61 16.21
C PRO A 236 8.64 11.18 15.64
N LEU A 237 7.74 10.83 14.74
CA LEU A 237 7.64 9.49 14.12
C LEU A 237 8.02 9.49 12.63
N ARG A 238 8.52 10.61 12.12
CA ARG A 238 8.73 10.85 10.68
C ARG A 238 9.54 9.78 9.95
N ASP A 239 10.48 9.13 10.65
CA ASP A 239 11.33 8.08 10.08
C ASP A 239 10.63 6.72 9.96
N ARG A 240 9.42 6.59 10.49
CA ARG A 240 8.65 5.34 10.38
C ARG A 240 8.29 5.05 8.91
N PRO A 241 8.41 3.79 8.45
CA PRO A 241 8.13 3.41 7.06
C PRO A 241 6.71 3.77 6.61
N ALA A 242 5.74 3.80 7.52
CA ALA A 242 4.38 4.20 7.24
C ALA A 242 4.27 5.64 6.73
N LEU A 243 5.09 6.54 7.27
CA LEU A 243 5.11 7.97 6.96
C LEU A 243 5.94 8.32 5.72
N GLN A 244 6.72 7.35 5.18
CA GLN A 244 7.45 7.51 3.94
C GLN A 244 6.52 7.36 2.72
N THR A 245 5.44 8.15 2.70
CA THR A 245 4.39 8.09 1.69
C THR A 245 4.03 9.49 1.16
N VAL A 246 3.33 9.51 0.02
CA VAL A 246 2.88 10.76 -0.60
C VAL A 246 1.93 11.51 0.33
N GLY A 247 2.08 12.81 0.40
CA GLY A 247 1.36 13.71 1.29
C GLY A 247 2.19 14.07 2.53
N TYR A 248 2.83 13.10 3.14
CA TYR A 248 3.62 13.30 4.37
C TYR A 248 5.05 13.74 4.06
N LYS A 249 5.73 13.05 3.16
CA LYS A 249 7.13 13.36 2.81
C LYS A 249 7.32 14.79 2.29
N GLU A 250 6.40 15.23 1.46
CA GLU A 250 6.45 16.56 0.87
C GLU A 250 6.32 17.66 1.93
N ILE A 251 5.42 17.46 2.91
CA ILE A 251 5.23 18.40 4.01
C ILE A 251 6.40 18.34 4.99
N PHE A 252 6.93 17.16 5.31
CA PHE A 252 8.15 17.05 6.12
C PHE A 252 9.33 17.78 5.48
N ALA A 253 9.50 17.68 4.15
CA ALA A 253 10.57 18.41 3.46
C ALA A 253 10.37 19.93 3.51
N TRP A 254 9.12 20.40 3.46
CA TRP A 254 8.83 21.82 3.68
C TRP A 254 9.16 22.25 5.12
N PHE A 255 8.83 21.46 6.12
CA PHE A 255 9.22 21.74 7.51
C PHE A 255 10.73 21.77 7.69
N ASP A 256 11.47 20.85 7.06
CA ASP A 256 12.95 20.86 7.10
C ASP A 256 13.53 22.12 6.49
N TYR A 257 12.93 22.66 5.43
CA TYR A 257 13.33 23.93 4.86
C TYR A 257 13.06 25.10 5.83
N LEU A 258 11.88 25.13 6.46
CA LEU A 258 11.55 26.17 7.45
C LEU A 258 12.49 26.15 8.67
N ASP A 259 12.95 24.96 9.07
CA ASP A 259 13.89 24.75 10.17
C ASP A 259 15.36 25.02 9.78
N GLY A 260 15.62 25.45 8.54
CA GLY A 260 16.98 25.64 8.01
C GLY A 260 17.77 24.36 7.77
N LYS A 261 17.10 23.21 7.82
CA LYS A 261 17.65 21.90 7.50
C LYS A 261 17.48 21.67 6.00
N VAL A 262 18.41 22.19 5.19
CA VAL A 262 18.37 21.95 3.74
C VAL A 262 18.78 20.51 3.49
N SER A 263 17.81 19.65 3.17
CA SER A 263 18.11 18.33 2.63
C SER A 263 18.66 18.49 1.21
N THR A 264 19.96 18.49 1.06
CA THR A 264 20.63 18.64 -0.23
C THR A 264 20.82 17.33 -0.96
N GLU A 265 20.52 16.16 -0.36
CA GLU A 265 20.83 14.87 -0.98
C GLU A 265 19.76 13.79 -0.79
N GLY A 266 19.20 13.37 -1.90
CA GLY A 266 18.87 11.98 -2.26
C GLY A 266 17.65 11.30 -1.65
N TRP A 267 17.12 11.70 -0.52
CA TRP A 267 16.01 11.02 0.20
C TRP A 267 14.79 11.91 0.45
N GLY A 268 14.74 13.07 -0.18
CA GLY A 268 13.57 13.94 -0.15
C GLY A 268 12.40 13.36 -0.96
N PRO A 269 11.20 13.93 -0.80
CA PRO A 269 10.00 13.60 -1.60
C PRO A 269 10.18 14.03 -3.05
N THR A 270 11.24 14.73 -3.34
CA THR A 270 11.63 15.27 -4.62
C THR A 270 12.44 14.25 -5.41
N SER A 271 12.10 14.10 -6.69
CA SER A 271 12.96 13.37 -7.62
C SER A 271 14.24 14.17 -7.89
N PRO A 272 15.35 13.55 -8.30
CA PRO A 272 16.52 14.30 -8.73
C PRO A 272 16.11 15.42 -9.71
N GLY A 273 16.52 16.67 -9.42
CA GLY A 273 16.15 17.85 -10.21
C GLY A 273 14.92 18.62 -9.75
N ASP A 274 14.17 18.17 -8.76
CA ASP A 274 13.00 18.93 -8.26
C ASP A 274 13.36 20.17 -7.42
N GLY A 275 14.55 20.19 -6.84
CA GLY A 275 14.95 21.24 -5.91
C GLY A 275 14.28 21.17 -4.53
N PRO A 276 14.61 22.06 -3.60
CA PRO A 276 14.04 22.05 -2.25
C PRO A 276 12.56 22.43 -2.24
N VAL A 277 11.83 21.99 -1.20
CA VAL A 277 10.45 22.35 -0.97
C VAL A 277 10.41 23.59 -0.08
N THR A 278 10.38 24.76 -0.70
CA THR A 278 10.55 26.06 -0.03
C THR A 278 9.23 26.66 0.47
N THR A 279 8.08 26.26 -0.11
CA THR A 279 6.77 26.79 0.24
C THR A 279 5.73 25.67 0.34
N LEU A 280 4.61 25.96 0.99
CA LEU A 280 3.47 25.04 1.06
C LEU A 280 2.87 24.78 -0.33
N GLU A 281 2.78 25.79 -1.19
CA GLU A 281 2.28 25.66 -2.56
C GLU A 281 3.15 24.66 -3.33
N ARG A 282 4.47 24.73 -3.15
CA ARG A 282 5.39 23.77 -3.76
C ARG A 282 5.20 22.36 -3.23
N ALA A 283 4.95 22.19 -1.92
CA ALA A 283 4.61 20.91 -1.34
C ALA A 283 3.31 20.35 -1.96
N ILE A 284 2.28 21.17 -2.10
CA ILE A 284 0.99 20.80 -2.71
C ILE A 284 1.17 20.32 -4.17
N GLU A 285 1.90 21.08 -4.99
CA GLU A 285 2.20 20.69 -6.38
C GLU A 285 2.88 19.30 -6.45
N LEU A 286 3.85 19.08 -5.56
CA LEU A 286 4.55 17.80 -5.48
C LEU A 286 3.64 16.67 -5.03
N ILE A 287 2.78 16.90 -4.04
CA ILE A 287 1.79 15.91 -3.59
C ILE A 287 0.84 15.54 -4.73
N GLN A 288 0.29 16.50 -5.46
CA GLN A 288 -0.57 16.26 -6.60
C GLN A 288 0.16 15.45 -7.68
N ARG A 289 1.37 15.87 -8.09
CA ARG A 289 2.18 15.15 -9.06
C ARG A 289 2.49 13.72 -8.62
N ASN A 290 2.94 13.53 -7.38
CA ASN A 290 3.34 12.23 -6.85
C ASN A 290 2.12 11.31 -6.64
N SER A 291 0.95 11.85 -6.31
CA SER A 291 -0.33 11.13 -6.26
C SER A 291 -0.75 10.63 -7.65
N ARG A 292 -0.61 11.44 -8.70
CA ARG A 292 -0.85 11.01 -10.09
C ARG A 292 0.14 9.93 -10.53
N ARG A 293 1.43 10.07 -10.16
CA ARG A 293 2.45 9.02 -10.40
C ARG A 293 2.12 7.73 -9.65
N TYR A 294 1.62 7.84 -8.42
CA TYR A 294 1.19 6.68 -7.64
C TYR A 294 0.00 5.97 -8.27
N ALA A 295 -1.02 6.70 -8.71
CA ALA A 295 -2.15 6.17 -9.45
C ALA A 295 -1.72 5.42 -10.72
N LYS A 296 -0.76 5.98 -11.48
CA LYS A 296 -0.18 5.32 -12.67
C LYS A 296 0.53 4.02 -12.30
N ARG A 297 1.33 4.00 -11.21
CA ARG A 297 2.00 2.78 -10.74
C ARG A 297 0.99 1.70 -10.34
N GLN A 298 -0.08 2.07 -9.63
CA GLN A 298 -1.16 1.14 -9.25
C GLN A 298 -1.79 0.50 -10.50
N LEU A 299 -2.17 1.30 -11.51
CA LEU A 299 -2.74 0.79 -12.76
C LEU A 299 -1.76 -0.14 -13.50
N SER A 300 -0.48 0.23 -13.58
CA SER A 300 0.54 -0.60 -14.24
C SER A 300 0.77 -1.92 -13.50
N TYR A 301 0.63 -1.92 -12.19
CA TYR A 301 0.76 -3.12 -11.37
C TYR A 301 -0.38 -4.11 -11.69
N TRP A 302 -1.63 -3.67 -11.62
CA TRP A 302 -2.79 -4.53 -11.81
C TRP A 302 -3.09 -4.92 -13.26
N ARG A 303 -2.66 -4.16 -14.25
CA ARG A 303 -2.82 -4.53 -15.67
C ARG A 303 -2.16 -5.85 -16.05
N ARG A 304 -1.25 -6.35 -15.21
CA ARG A 304 -0.59 -7.65 -15.39
C ARG A 304 -1.50 -8.82 -15.00
N ASP A 305 -2.47 -8.59 -14.15
CA ASP A 305 -3.42 -9.60 -13.68
C ASP A 305 -4.65 -9.64 -14.59
N LYS A 306 -4.71 -10.68 -15.41
CA LYS A 306 -5.81 -10.91 -16.36
C LYS A 306 -7.10 -11.39 -15.70
N SER A 307 -7.07 -11.76 -14.41
CA SER A 307 -8.26 -12.18 -13.67
C SER A 307 -9.12 -11.00 -13.21
N ILE A 308 -8.65 -9.77 -13.34
CA ILE A 308 -9.37 -8.57 -12.95
C ILE A 308 -10.41 -8.20 -14.00
N VAL A 309 -11.67 -8.11 -13.56
CA VAL A 309 -12.75 -7.55 -14.37
C VAL A 309 -12.77 -6.04 -14.19
N TRP A 310 -12.44 -5.31 -15.27
CA TRP A 310 -12.38 -3.87 -15.23
C TRP A 310 -13.73 -3.22 -15.48
N VAL A 311 -14.11 -2.28 -14.63
CA VAL A 311 -15.36 -1.52 -14.69
C VAL A 311 -15.03 -0.04 -14.73
N GLU A 312 -15.65 0.68 -15.66
CA GLU A 312 -15.54 2.13 -15.69
C GLU A 312 -16.44 2.73 -14.62
N ASN A 313 -15.83 3.43 -13.67
CA ASN A 313 -16.54 4.13 -12.61
C ASN A 313 -16.72 5.59 -13.03
N ILE A 314 -17.93 5.93 -13.46
CA ILE A 314 -18.30 7.21 -14.04
C ILE A 314 -18.71 8.20 -12.96
#